data_b461a11cdff56e2fc98b006b88b6d4c7
#
_entry.id   b461a11cdff56e2fc98b006b88b6d4c7
#
_cell.length_a   1.000
_cell.length_b   1.000
_cell.length_c   1.000
_cell.angle_alpha   90.00
_cell.angle_beta   90.00
_cell.angle_gamma   90.00
#
_symmetry.space_group_name_H-M   'P 1'
#
loop_
_entity.id
_entity.type
_entity.pdbx_description
1 polymer ?
#
loop_
_entity_poly.entity_id
_entity_poly.type
_entity_poly.pdbx_seq_one_letter_code
_entity_poly.pdbx_strand_id
1 'polypeptide(L)'
;MGIDLELHSSRPTRNNWRKSRATLLRSSYGHGGALADALGSLQLIGISGRLTAIDPYGDTLMNRQESAAALREIHVLRQRCSDERQLAALDDLATMLEQCAATPGSYLWFAGD
;
A
#
# COMPACT_ATOMS: atom_id res chain seq x y z
N MET A 1 -9.52 -12.15 3.73
CA MET A 1 -8.22 -11.48 3.95
C MET A 1 -8.02 -10.42 2.87
N GLY A 2 -7.66 -9.22 3.25
CA GLY A 2 -7.45 -8.13 2.32
C GLY A 2 -6.58 -7.03 2.91
N ILE A 3 -6.12 -6.14 2.06
CA ILE A 3 -5.32 -4.98 2.45
C ILE A 3 -5.99 -3.73 1.86
N ASP A 4 -6.51 -2.89 2.72
CA ASP A 4 -7.07 -1.60 2.34
C ASP A 4 -6.01 -0.52 2.42
N LEU A 5 -6.12 0.50 1.59
CA LEU A 5 -5.16 1.58 1.50
C LEU A 5 -5.78 2.91 1.92
N GLU A 6 -5.05 3.69 2.72
CA GLU A 6 -5.43 5.05 3.08
C GLU A 6 -4.22 5.96 3.02
N LEU A 7 -4.34 7.05 2.27
CA LEU A 7 -3.31 8.09 2.22
C LEU A 7 -3.73 9.23 3.15
N HIS A 8 -2.85 9.57 4.09
CA HIS A 8 -3.08 10.60 5.10
C HIS A 8 -2.08 11.74 4.99
N SER A 9 -2.52 12.97 5.25
CA SER A 9 -1.67 14.17 5.23
C SER A 9 -0.70 14.24 6.40
N SER A 10 -0.94 13.46 7.45
CA SER A 10 -0.05 13.32 8.61
C SER A 10 -0.16 11.89 9.13
N ARG A 11 0.72 11.53 10.07
CA ARG A 11 0.76 10.17 10.59
C ARG A 11 -0.56 9.78 11.26
N PRO A 12 -1.30 8.78 10.74
CA PRO A 12 -2.55 8.34 11.36
C PRO A 12 -2.27 7.55 12.64
N THR A 13 -3.21 7.60 13.58
CA THR A 13 -3.14 6.80 14.79
C THR A 13 -4.38 5.93 14.92
N ARG A 14 -4.19 4.66 15.21
CA ARG A 14 -5.26 3.68 15.34
C ARG A 14 -6.23 4.02 16.48
N ASN A 15 -5.71 4.61 17.55
CA ASN A 15 -6.49 4.92 18.75
C ASN A 15 -7.33 6.21 18.64
N ASN A 16 -7.19 6.95 17.54
CA ASN A 16 -7.90 8.20 17.33
C ASN A 16 -8.35 8.32 15.88
N TRP A 17 -9.26 7.43 15.49
CA TRP A 17 -9.72 7.37 14.10
C TRP A 17 -10.43 8.64 13.63
N ARG A 18 -11.04 9.43 14.53
CA ARG A 18 -11.63 10.71 14.16
C ARG A 18 -10.58 11.70 13.66
N LYS A 19 -9.44 11.78 14.35
CA LYS A 19 -8.30 12.57 13.88
C LYS A 19 -7.72 11.98 12.58
N SER A 20 -7.64 10.66 12.50
CA SER A 20 -7.15 9.99 11.30
C SER A 20 -8.04 10.25 10.09
N ARG A 21 -9.36 10.27 10.27
CA ARG A 21 -10.27 10.61 9.16
C ARG A 21 -10.13 12.06 8.72
N ALA A 22 -9.83 12.97 9.63
CA ALA A 22 -9.60 14.37 9.28
C ALA A 22 -8.37 14.58 8.40
N THR A 23 -7.42 13.64 8.44
CA THR A 23 -6.20 13.71 7.63
C THR A 23 -6.27 12.86 6.35
N LEU A 24 -7.36 12.14 6.15
CA LEU A 24 -7.52 11.24 4.99
C LEU A 24 -7.60 12.04 3.69
N LEU A 25 -6.65 11.78 2.79
CA LEU A 25 -6.58 12.41 1.47
C LEU A 25 -7.21 11.54 0.39
N ARG A 26 -7.00 10.22 0.47
CA ARG A 26 -7.48 9.25 -0.50
C ARG A 26 -7.57 7.88 0.14
N SER A 27 -8.53 7.08 -0.30
CA SER A 27 -8.67 5.70 0.17
C SER A 27 -8.90 4.75 -1.01
N SER A 28 -8.54 3.48 -0.80
CA SER A 28 -8.81 2.41 -1.75
C SER A 28 -9.18 1.15 -0.96
N TYR A 29 -10.44 0.77 -1.04
CA TYR A 29 -10.99 -0.38 -0.33
C TYR A 29 -11.47 -1.48 -1.27
N GLY A 30 -11.47 -1.22 -2.57
CA GLY A 30 -12.05 -2.13 -3.57
C GLY A 30 -11.14 -3.25 -4.05
N HIS A 31 -9.82 -3.16 -3.77
CA HIS A 31 -8.83 -4.08 -4.31
C HIS A 31 -8.16 -4.98 -3.26
N GLY A 32 -8.70 -5.01 -2.02
CA GLY A 32 -8.00 -5.59 -0.88
C GLY A 32 -7.53 -7.03 -1.06
N GLY A 33 -8.42 -7.91 -1.52
CA GLY A 33 -8.08 -9.32 -1.73
C GLY A 33 -7.05 -9.52 -2.84
N ALA A 34 -7.23 -8.86 -3.97
CA ALA A 34 -6.30 -8.94 -5.10
C ALA A 34 -4.93 -8.37 -4.75
N LEU A 35 -4.91 -7.28 -3.97
CA LEU A 35 -3.66 -6.68 -3.51
C LEU A 35 -2.90 -7.62 -2.57
N ALA A 36 -3.59 -8.24 -1.61
CA ALA A 36 -2.97 -9.20 -0.70
C ALA A 36 -2.37 -10.40 -1.48
N ASP A 37 -3.08 -10.91 -2.47
CA ASP A 37 -2.62 -12.01 -3.31
C ASP A 37 -1.37 -11.61 -4.11
N ALA A 38 -1.38 -10.42 -4.71
CA ALA A 38 -0.26 -9.91 -5.48
C ALA A 38 1.00 -9.75 -4.62
N LEU A 39 0.85 -9.16 -3.43
CA LEU A 39 1.97 -8.96 -2.51
C LEU A 39 2.48 -10.28 -1.93
N GLY A 40 1.58 -11.24 -1.69
CA GLY A 40 1.95 -12.58 -1.23
C GLY A 40 2.85 -13.32 -2.23
N SER A 41 2.67 -13.10 -3.52
CA SER A 41 3.48 -13.74 -4.55
C SER A 41 4.95 -13.31 -4.52
N LEU A 42 5.26 -12.11 -4.00
CA LEU A 42 6.65 -11.65 -3.83
C LEU A 42 7.41 -12.53 -2.83
N GLN A 43 6.76 -12.93 -1.75
CA GLN A 43 7.38 -13.79 -0.74
C GLN A 43 7.70 -15.17 -1.33
N LEU A 44 6.82 -15.69 -2.18
CA LEU A 44 6.99 -17.01 -2.81
C LEU A 44 8.20 -17.05 -3.75
N ILE A 45 8.53 -15.92 -4.39
CA ILE A 45 9.66 -15.86 -5.32
C ILE A 45 10.95 -15.35 -4.68
N GLY A 46 10.94 -15.14 -3.35
CA GLY A 46 12.15 -14.79 -2.61
C GLY A 46 12.62 -13.35 -2.77
N ILE A 47 11.79 -12.47 -3.31
CA ILE A 47 12.13 -11.04 -3.41
C ILE A 47 11.87 -10.39 -2.06
N SER A 48 12.85 -9.63 -1.56
CA SER A 48 12.72 -8.84 -0.33
C SER A 48 12.69 -7.34 -0.65
N GLY A 49 11.98 -6.56 0.16
CA GLY A 49 11.87 -5.11 0.00
C GLY A 49 10.74 -4.55 0.85
N ARG A 50 10.36 -3.30 0.58
CA ARG A 50 9.31 -2.62 1.35
C ARG A 50 7.95 -3.30 1.20
N LEU A 51 7.62 -3.76 -0.02
CA LEU A 51 6.32 -4.40 -0.27
C LEU A 51 6.20 -5.76 0.41
N THR A 52 7.29 -6.51 0.54
CA THR A 52 7.28 -7.81 1.24
C THR A 52 7.17 -7.66 2.75
N ALA A 53 7.48 -6.48 3.28
CA ALA A 53 7.38 -6.19 4.71
C ALA A 53 5.95 -5.84 5.15
N ILE A 54 5.01 -5.70 4.22
CA ILE A 54 3.61 -5.41 4.54
C ILE A 54 2.97 -6.64 5.18
N ASP A 55 2.40 -6.43 6.38
CA ASP A 55 1.69 -7.47 7.12
C ASP A 55 0.25 -7.55 6.61
N PRO A 56 -0.18 -8.67 5.98
CA PRO A 56 -1.56 -8.79 5.49
C PRO A 56 -2.61 -8.92 6.59
N TYR A 57 -2.18 -9.13 7.83
CA TYR A 57 -3.06 -9.28 9.00
C TYR A 57 -2.99 -8.12 9.97
N GLY A 58 -2.19 -7.11 9.69
CA GLY A 58 -1.98 -5.97 10.57
C GLY A 58 -1.84 -4.67 9.81
N ASP A 59 -1.32 -3.67 10.48
CA ASP A 59 -1.15 -2.34 9.91
C ASP A 59 0.31 -2.09 9.54
N THR A 60 0.52 -1.48 8.37
CA THR A 60 1.83 -1.04 7.92
C THR A 60 1.72 0.41 7.48
N LEU A 61 2.61 1.26 7.98
CA LEU A 61 2.71 2.66 7.58
C LEU A 61 3.98 2.88 6.77
N MET A 62 3.84 3.61 5.67
CA MET A 62 4.98 4.06 4.88
C MET A 62 4.98 5.58 4.82
N ASN A 63 6.13 6.17 5.11
CA ASN A 63 6.33 7.60 4.92
C ASN A 63 6.63 7.90 3.45
N ARG A 64 6.90 9.16 3.14
CA ARG A 64 7.21 9.63 1.79
C ARG A 64 8.38 8.89 1.14
N GLN A 65 9.47 8.71 1.88
CA GLN A 65 10.68 8.07 1.38
C GLN A 65 10.48 6.58 1.17
N GLU A 66 9.80 5.93 2.10
CA GLU A 66 9.47 4.50 2.00
C GLU A 66 8.52 4.24 0.83
N SER A 67 7.56 5.13 0.61
CA SER A 67 6.63 5.03 -0.52
C SER A 67 7.37 5.16 -1.86
N ALA A 68 8.34 6.07 -1.96
CA ALA A 68 9.16 6.21 -3.16
C ALA A 68 9.98 4.95 -3.43
N ALA A 69 10.52 4.32 -2.39
CA ALA A 69 11.27 3.08 -2.52
C ALA A 69 10.35 1.92 -2.95
N ALA A 70 9.18 1.81 -2.35
CA ALA A 70 8.19 0.78 -2.68
C ALA A 70 7.70 0.91 -4.13
N LEU A 71 7.56 2.14 -4.62
CA LEU A 71 7.12 2.39 -6.00
C LEU A 71 8.04 1.75 -7.03
N ARG A 72 9.34 1.70 -6.76
CA ARG A 72 10.30 1.04 -7.66
C ARG A 72 10.07 -0.47 -7.73
N GLU A 73 9.60 -1.06 -6.63
CA GLU A 73 9.33 -2.50 -6.56
C GLU A 73 8.07 -2.89 -7.35
N ILE A 74 7.14 -1.96 -7.52
CA ILE A 74 5.89 -2.20 -8.25
C ILE A 74 6.17 -2.65 -9.68
N HIS A 75 7.15 -2.06 -10.35
CA HIS A 75 7.48 -2.42 -11.73
C HIS A 75 7.88 -3.89 -11.86
N VAL A 76 8.68 -4.40 -10.92
CA VAL A 76 9.09 -5.81 -10.92
C VAL A 76 7.88 -6.71 -10.65
N LEU A 77 7.07 -6.36 -9.64
CA LEU A 77 5.90 -7.13 -9.29
C LEU A 77 4.88 -7.19 -10.44
N ARG A 78 4.66 -6.05 -11.08
CA ARG A 78 3.72 -5.96 -12.18
C ARG A 78 4.10 -6.86 -13.36
N GLN A 79 5.38 -6.97 -13.67
CA GLN A 79 5.88 -7.84 -14.74
C GLN A 79 5.61 -9.31 -14.47
N ARG A 80 5.42 -9.70 -13.21
CA ARG A 80 5.17 -11.09 -12.80
C ARG A 80 3.70 -11.42 -12.62
N CYS A 81 2.83 -10.43 -12.73
CA CYS A 81 1.38 -10.60 -12.61
C CYS A 81 0.74 -10.63 -13.99
N SER A 82 -0.18 -11.57 -14.19
CA SER A 82 -1.01 -11.66 -15.40
C SER A 82 -2.50 -11.54 -15.09
N ASP A 83 -2.88 -11.61 -13.82
CA ASP A 83 -4.27 -11.48 -13.38
C ASP A 83 -4.71 -10.02 -13.43
N GLU A 84 -5.82 -9.74 -14.12
CA GLU A 84 -6.32 -8.38 -14.32
C GLU A 84 -6.68 -7.68 -13.01
N ARG A 85 -7.23 -8.41 -12.04
CA ARG A 85 -7.59 -7.84 -10.73
C ARG A 85 -6.34 -7.44 -9.95
N GLN A 86 -5.30 -8.28 -10.01
CA GLN A 86 -4.02 -7.97 -9.35
C GLN A 86 -3.35 -6.78 -10.04
N LEU A 87 -3.36 -6.71 -11.36
CA LEU A 87 -2.82 -5.57 -12.10
C LEU A 87 -3.55 -4.27 -11.76
N ALA A 88 -4.88 -4.30 -11.66
CA ALA A 88 -5.66 -3.13 -11.26
C ALA A 88 -5.32 -2.68 -9.83
N ALA A 89 -5.16 -3.64 -8.91
CA ALA A 89 -4.76 -3.35 -7.53
C ALA A 89 -3.37 -2.72 -7.47
N LEU A 90 -2.42 -3.23 -8.26
CA LEU A 90 -1.06 -2.69 -8.33
C LEU A 90 -1.02 -1.30 -8.94
N ASP A 91 -1.83 -1.04 -9.97
CA ASP A 91 -1.92 0.29 -10.58
C ASP A 91 -2.49 1.32 -9.59
N ASP A 92 -3.49 0.93 -8.80
CA ASP A 92 -4.05 1.79 -7.77
C ASP A 92 -3.04 2.05 -6.64
N LEU A 93 -2.34 1.01 -6.20
CA LEU A 93 -1.26 1.15 -5.23
C LEU A 93 -0.16 2.07 -5.73
N ALA A 94 0.27 1.92 -7.00
CA ALA A 94 1.29 2.78 -7.58
C ALA A 94 0.86 4.25 -7.56
N THR A 95 -0.39 4.55 -7.89
CA THR A 95 -0.92 5.91 -7.84
C THR A 95 -0.85 6.47 -6.42
N MET A 96 -1.22 5.70 -5.41
CA MET A 96 -1.18 6.15 -4.01
C MET A 96 0.25 6.32 -3.50
N LEU A 97 1.16 5.44 -3.90
CA LEU A 97 2.58 5.58 -3.57
C LEU A 97 3.19 6.84 -4.20
N GLU A 98 2.84 7.13 -5.46
CA GLU A 98 3.28 8.35 -6.14
C GLU A 98 2.78 9.60 -5.42
N GLN A 99 1.52 9.62 -5.03
CA GLN A 99 0.95 10.76 -4.28
C GLN A 99 1.62 10.93 -2.93
N CYS A 100 1.87 9.85 -2.20
CA CYS A 100 2.57 9.90 -0.93
C CYS A 100 4.00 10.41 -1.11
N ALA A 101 4.71 9.92 -2.10
CA ALA A 101 6.08 10.35 -2.40
C ALA A 101 6.16 11.84 -2.75
N ALA A 102 5.11 12.38 -3.38
CA ALA A 102 5.04 13.78 -3.82
C ALA A 102 4.51 14.74 -2.74
N THR A 103 3.92 14.21 -1.67
CA THR A 103 3.25 15.03 -0.63
C THR A 103 4.07 15.04 0.66
N PRO A 104 4.78 16.11 0.99
CA PRO A 104 5.57 16.18 2.22
C PRO A 104 4.70 15.96 3.47
N GLY A 105 5.21 15.14 4.40
CA GLY A 105 4.53 14.83 5.65
C GLY A 105 3.43 13.78 5.56
N SER A 106 3.13 13.26 4.36
CA SER A 106 2.09 12.26 4.17
C SER A 106 2.56 10.85 4.54
N TYR A 107 1.58 9.99 4.80
CA TYR A 107 1.79 8.58 5.09
C TYR A 107 0.78 7.73 4.32
N LEU A 108 1.23 6.60 3.82
CA LEU A 108 0.34 5.59 3.25
C LEU A 108 0.16 4.47 4.26
N TRP A 109 -1.07 4.19 4.61
CA TRP A 109 -1.46 3.16 5.57
C TRP A 109 -2.00 1.95 4.81
N PHE A 110 -1.39 0.80 5.07
CA PHE A 110 -1.84 -0.50 4.58
C PHE A 110 -2.56 -1.17 5.76
N ALA A 111 -3.88 -1.22 5.68
CA ALA A 111 -4.71 -1.82 6.74
C ALA A 111 -5.03 -3.26 6.36
N GLY A 112 -4.38 -4.22 7.01
CA GLY A 112 -4.60 -5.66 6.82
C GLY A 112 -5.72 -6.18 7.70
N ASP A 113 -6.33 -7.27 7.26
CA ASP A 113 -7.39 -7.98 8.00
C ASP A 113 -6.82 -9.09 8.87
#